data_8769f8a3123fd76bbfd1c96b80d4e698
#
_entry.id   8769f8a3123fd76bbfd1c96b80d4e698
#
_cell.length_a   1.000
_cell.length_b   1.000
_cell.length_c   1.000
_cell.angle_alpha   90.00
_cell.angle_beta   90.00
_cell.angle_gamma   90.00
#
_symmetry.space_group_name_H-M   'P 1'
#
loop_
_entity.id
_entity.type
_entity.pdbx_description
1 polymer ?
#
loop_
_entity_poly.entity_id
_entity_poly.type
_entity_poly.pdbx_seq_one_letter_code
_entity_poly.pdbx_strand_id
1 'polypeptide(L)'
;MDPYASAGVDEEREQDVFATAMRPWLARTTVRSQLVTSITGLASGYFATLMHVPPGPPIALTTDGVGTKILLAREADRWEPVGIDCVANNVNDVICTGAVPLALLDYIATDRIDAAVLEAIARGLYRGADLAGIAIPGGEIAQIGAMLADSAGGGPMLDLVGTAVGAIPDGRSPVDGSAVRPGDVVLALPSSGLHSNGYSLARRALGPRTRELADALLAPTRVYVRAAEALWAAGVTPRGLAHISGGGLLNLARLAADVSYTLDALPPAPEIFALIASAGDVPAATMYATFNMGTGFCVVVSPADAKPALNALTAAGEQPVVAGSVTARPGRYVSIPAAGLLGQGDSFFPGGSDPPHTPPAHGGAARPPIPPRDTV
;
A
#
# COMPACT_ATOMS: atom_id res chain seq x y z
N MET A 1 -9.86 18.43 -15.35
CA MET A 1 -10.40 17.80 -14.12
C MET A 1 -9.82 16.39 -14.04
N ASP A 2 -9.14 16.08 -12.97
CA ASP A 2 -8.50 14.77 -12.78
C ASP A 2 -9.54 13.64 -12.94
N PRO A 3 -9.31 12.64 -13.80
CA PRO A 3 -10.21 11.50 -13.97
C PRO A 3 -10.47 10.72 -12.68
N TYR A 4 -9.51 10.68 -11.75
CA TYR A 4 -9.63 9.96 -10.49
C TYR A 4 -10.50 10.74 -9.48
N ALA A 5 -10.27 12.04 -9.35
CA ALA A 5 -11.12 12.92 -8.53
C ALA A 5 -12.57 12.94 -9.03
N SER A 6 -12.78 12.92 -10.36
CA SER A 6 -14.13 12.83 -10.94
C SER A 6 -14.81 11.46 -10.74
N ALA A 7 -14.05 10.42 -10.33
CA ALA A 7 -14.58 9.11 -9.91
C ALA A 7 -14.91 9.04 -8.41
N GLY A 8 -14.82 10.16 -7.68
CA GLY A 8 -15.19 10.27 -6.28
C GLY A 8 -14.03 10.04 -5.29
N VAL A 9 -12.78 10.01 -5.78
CA VAL A 9 -11.58 9.88 -4.93
C VAL A 9 -10.70 11.10 -5.13
N ASP A 10 -10.62 11.95 -4.11
CA ASP A 10 -9.84 13.20 -4.10
C ASP A 10 -8.71 13.04 -3.07
N GLU A 11 -7.64 12.36 -3.48
CA GLU A 11 -6.50 12.03 -2.62
C GLU A 11 -5.75 13.30 -2.16
N GLU A 12 -5.63 14.31 -3.03
CA GLU A 12 -4.98 15.58 -2.71
C GLU A 12 -5.71 16.29 -1.56
N ARG A 13 -7.04 16.38 -1.66
CA ARG A 13 -7.85 16.97 -0.61
C ARG A 13 -7.83 16.15 0.68
N GLU A 14 -7.85 14.82 0.58
CA GLU A 14 -7.76 13.92 1.73
C GLU A 14 -6.45 14.15 2.50
N GLN A 15 -5.32 14.19 1.79
CA GLN A 15 -4.00 14.43 2.38
C GLN A 15 -3.91 15.82 3.01
N ASP A 16 -4.43 16.87 2.35
CA ASP A 16 -4.46 18.23 2.89
C ASP A 16 -5.31 18.31 4.16
N VAL A 17 -6.52 17.77 4.15
CA VAL A 17 -7.41 17.73 5.33
C VAL A 17 -6.77 16.92 6.46
N PHE A 18 -6.17 15.78 6.16
CA PHE A 18 -5.47 15.00 7.17
C PHE A 18 -4.30 15.79 7.78
N ALA A 19 -3.48 16.43 6.95
CA ALA A 19 -2.31 17.19 7.41
C ALA A 19 -2.70 18.43 8.22
N THR A 20 -3.75 19.13 7.81
CA THR A 20 -4.13 20.43 8.41
C THR A 20 -5.15 20.30 9.54
N ALA A 21 -6.12 19.40 9.42
CA ALA A 21 -7.22 19.27 10.36
C ALA A 21 -7.07 18.11 11.36
N MET A 22 -6.63 16.93 10.93
CA MET A 22 -6.59 15.75 11.80
C MET A 22 -5.24 15.57 12.50
N ARG A 23 -4.14 15.61 11.75
CA ARG A 23 -2.78 15.35 12.25
C ARG A 23 -2.38 16.20 13.47
N PRO A 24 -2.70 17.53 13.56
CA PRO A 24 -2.35 18.33 14.72
C PRO A 24 -3.00 17.82 16.02
N TRP A 25 -4.18 17.22 15.93
CA TRP A 25 -4.88 16.63 17.08
C TRP A 25 -4.33 15.25 17.42
N LEU A 26 -4.16 14.37 16.42
CA LEU A 26 -3.68 13.02 16.62
C LEU A 26 -2.24 12.99 17.17
N ALA A 27 -1.37 13.90 16.72
CA ALA A 27 -0.01 14.03 17.22
C ALA A 27 0.06 14.32 18.72
N ARG A 28 -0.97 14.95 19.29
CA ARG A 28 -1.05 15.21 20.76
C ARG A 28 -1.27 13.93 21.56
N THR A 29 -1.82 12.87 20.96
CA THR A 29 -2.08 11.61 21.67
C THR A 29 -0.80 10.83 21.92
N THR A 30 0.19 10.90 21.02
CA THR A 30 1.46 10.20 21.14
C THR A 30 2.35 10.73 22.25
N VAL A 31 2.16 11.98 22.67
CA VAL A 31 2.93 12.63 23.73
C VAL A 31 2.41 12.27 25.14
N ARG A 32 1.20 11.73 25.24
CA ARG A 32 0.55 11.45 26.54
C ARG A 32 0.96 10.13 27.17
N SER A 33 1.44 9.19 26.39
CA SER A 33 1.83 7.88 26.91
C SER A 33 3.32 7.84 27.21
N GLN A 34 3.68 7.65 28.48
CA GLN A 34 5.07 7.38 28.90
C GLN A 34 5.52 5.96 28.56
N LEU A 35 4.57 5.07 28.23
CA LEU A 35 4.83 3.66 27.91
C LEU A 35 5.08 3.42 26.43
N VAL A 36 4.66 4.35 25.57
CA VAL A 36 4.78 4.22 24.11
C VAL A 36 5.70 5.30 23.59
N THR A 37 6.86 4.91 23.11
CA THR A 37 7.74 5.78 22.33
C THR A 37 7.54 5.47 20.86
N SER A 38 7.08 6.46 20.11
CA SER A 38 7.14 6.38 18.65
C SER A 38 8.60 6.25 18.24
N ILE A 39 8.92 5.28 17.39
CA ILE A 39 10.25 5.24 16.78
C ILE A 39 10.35 6.46 15.87
N THR A 40 11.16 7.43 16.31
CA THR A 40 11.45 8.62 15.53
C THR A 40 12.24 8.24 14.29
N GLY A 41 11.69 8.51 13.12
CA GLY A 41 12.35 8.27 11.84
C GLY A 41 11.39 7.89 10.72
N LEU A 42 10.30 7.17 11.02
CA LEU A 42 9.28 6.94 10.02
C LEU A 42 8.52 8.24 9.76
N ALA A 43 8.58 8.71 8.53
CA ALA A 43 7.80 9.87 8.11
C ALA A 43 6.30 9.56 8.30
N SER A 44 5.52 10.58 8.65
CA SER A 44 4.06 10.49 8.56
C SER A 44 3.69 10.13 7.12
N GLY A 45 2.85 9.11 6.95
CA GLY A 45 2.52 8.57 5.62
C GLY A 45 3.44 7.44 5.15
N TYR A 46 4.31 6.91 6.01
CA TYR A 46 4.98 5.63 5.74
C TYR A 46 3.95 4.48 5.75
N PHE A 47 4.33 3.30 5.28
CA PHE A 47 3.42 2.17 5.09
C PHE A 47 2.75 1.71 6.40
N ALA A 48 3.51 1.62 7.49
CA ALA A 48 2.98 1.28 8.81
C ALA A 48 3.64 2.16 9.89
N THR A 49 2.97 2.31 11.03
CA THR A 49 3.51 3.03 12.19
C THR A 49 4.31 2.08 13.06
N LEU A 50 5.50 2.51 13.50
CA LEU A 50 6.28 1.79 14.50
C LEU A 50 6.08 2.39 15.89
N MET A 51 5.86 1.50 16.85
CA MET A 51 5.64 1.81 18.25
C MET A 51 6.55 0.94 19.10
N HIS A 52 7.18 1.50 20.12
CA HIS A 52 8.00 0.73 21.05
C HIS A 52 7.40 0.75 22.45
N VAL A 53 7.16 -0.42 23.01
CA VAL A 53 6.69 -0.64 24.39
C VAL A 53 7.76 -1.43 25.13
N PRO A 54 8.68 -0.76 25.85
CA PRO A 54 9.74 -1.44 26.58
C PRO A 54 9.19 -2.42 27.67
N PRO A 55 9.83 -3.56 27.91
CA PRO A 55 11.10 -4.01 27.32
C PRO A 55 10.96 -4.81 26.01
N GLY A 56 9.78 -4.84 25.38
CA GLY A 56 9.51 -5.62 24.18
C GLY A 56 10.16 -5.07 22.90
N PRO A 57 10.06 -5.81 21.79
CA PRO A 57 10.53 -5.34 20.49
C PRO A 57 9.66 -4.18 19.97
N PRO A 58 10.14 -3.41 18.98
CA PRO A 58 9.31 -2.47 18.26
C PRO A 58 8.15 -3.20 17.57
N ILE A 59 6.96 -2.61 17.65
CA ILE A 59 5.71 -3.14 17.08
C ILE A 59 5.32 -2.29 15.88
N ALA A 60 5.00 -2.93 14.76
CA ALA A 60 4.41 -2.31 13.59
C ALA A 60 2.89 -2.42 13.65
N LEU A 61 2.20 -1.34 13.32
CA LEU A 61 0.75 -1.24 13.28
C LEU A 61 0.31 -0.56 11.99
N THR A 62 -0.66 -1.14 11.33
CA THR A 62 -1.33 -0.52 10.18
C THR A 62 -2.81 -0.88 10.17
N THR A 63 -3.61 -0.08 9.48
CA THR A 63 -5.01 -0.37 9.20
C THR A 63 -5.32 0.05 7.77
N ASP A 64 -5.94 -0.84 7.01
CA ASP A 64 -6.35 -0.60 5.64
C ASP A 64 -7.62 -1.39 5.29
N GLY A 65 -8.44 -0.82 4.41
CA GLY A 65 -9.66 -1.44 3.90
C GLY A 65 -9.49 -2.00 2.49
N VAL A 66 -10.45 -2.82 2.08
CA VAL A 66 -10.48 -3.36 0.70
C VAL A 66 -10.97 -2.30 -0.30
N GLY A 67 -11.77 -1.35 0.16
CA GLY A 67 -12.28 -0.27 -0.67
C GLY A 67 -13.28 -0.73 -1.73
N THR A 68 -13.36 0.03 -2.83
CA THR A 68 -14.41 -0.13 -3.84
C THR A 68 -14.33 -1.40 -4.70
N LYS A 69 -13.31 -2.25 -4.52
CA LYS A 69 -13.27 -3.61 -5.06
C LYS A 69 -14.44 -4.46 -4.58
N ILE A 70 -14.92 -4.21 -3.35
CA ILE A 70 -16.10 -4.86 -2.77
C ILE A 70 -17.34 -4.72 -3.66
N LEU A 71 -17.51 -3.60 -4.35
CA LEU A 71 -18.65 -3.40 -5.25
C LEU A 71 -18.62 -4.39 -6.44
N LEU A 72 -17.45 -4.69 -6.96
CA LEU A 72 -17.29 -5.71 -8.01
C LEU A 72 -17.47 -7.13 -7.47
N ALA A 73 -16.96 -7.40 -6.26
CA ALA A 73 -17.19 -8.68 -5.58
C ALA A 73 -18.70 -8.96 -5.41
N ARG A 74 -19.46 -7.92 -5.02
CA ARG A 74 -20.92 -7.94 -4.91
C ARG A 74 -21.59 -8.18 -6.26
N GLU A 75 -21.21 -7.46 -7.31
CA GLU A 75 -21.77 -7.59 -8.66
C GLU A 75 -21.54 -8.97 -9.27
N ALA A 76 -20.39 -9.60 -8.93
CA ALA A 76 -20.00 -10.92 -9.41
C ALA A 76 -20.38 -12.07 -8.45
N ASP A 77 -20.91 -11.75 -7.28
CA ASP A 77 -21.16 -12.69 -6.16
C ASP A 77 -19.91 -13.52 -5.81
N ARG A 78 -18.75 -12.84 -5.72
CA ARG A 78 -17.43 -13.46 -5.48
C ARG A 78 -16.70 -12.77 -4.33
N TRP A 79 -16.92 -13.27 -3.12
CA TRP A 79 -16.51 -12.61 -1.89
C TRP A 79 -15.18 -13.09 -1.29
N GLU A 80 -14.74 -14.32 -1.62
CA GLU A 80 -13.49 -14.87 -1.08
C GLU A 80 -12.24 -14.02 -1.44
N PRO A 81 -12.08 -13.47 -2.67
CA PRO A 81 -10.94 -12.63 -3.00
C PRO A 81 -10.75 -11.43 -2.08
N VAL A 82 -11.84 -10.78 -1.65
CA VAL A 82 -11.74 -9.57 -0.82
C VAL A 82 -11.28 -9.86 0.61
N GLY A 83 -11.52 -11.08 1.11
CA GLY A 83 -10.93 -11.52 2.38
C GLY A 83 -9.42 -11.67 2.28
N ILE A 84 -8.90 -12.21 1.15
CA ILE A 84 -7.46 -12.27 0.90
C ILE A 84 -6.88 -10.86 0.78
N ASP A 85 -7.55 -9.96 0.07
CA ASP A 85 -7.13 -8.56 -0.10
C ASP A 85 -6.99 -7.85 1.24
N CYS A 86 -7.95 -8.04 2.15
CA CYS A 86 -7.95 -7.43 3.48
C CYS A 86 -6.68 -7.80 4.26
N VAL A 87 -6.29 -9.08 4.23
CA VAL A 87 -5.05 -9.53 4.87
C VAL A 87 -3.84 -8.97 4.12
N ALA A 88 -3.79 -9.14 2.79
CA ALA A 88 -2.63 -8.80 1.98
C ALA A 88 -2.26 -7.31 2.07
N ASN A 89 -3.24 -6.40 1.99
CA ASN A 89 -3.00 -4.95 2.08
C ASN A 89 -2.27 -4.62 3.39
N ASN A 90 -2.76 -5.15 4.49
CA ASN A 90 -2.22 -4.85 5.81
C ASN A 90 -0.85 -5.50 6.07
N VAL A 91 -0.68 -6.79 5.77
CA VAL A 91 0.59 -7.46 6.04
C VAL A 91 1.72 -6.99 5.12
N ASN A 92 1.40 -6.61 3.88
CA ASN A 92 2.39 -6.05 2.96
C ASN A 92 2.91 -4.68 3.44
N ASP A 93 2.07 -3.88 4.09
CA ASP A 93 2.49 -2.62 4.70
C ASP A 93 3.34 -2.85 5.95
N VAL A 94 2.98 -3.84 6.78
CA VAL A 94 3.78 -4.22 7.95
C VAL A 94 5.20 -4.60 7.56
N ILE A 95 5.38 -5.46 6.54
CA ILE A 95 6.71 -5.91 6.11
C ILE A 95 7.58 -4.77 5.55
N CYS A 96 6.98 -3.68 5.05
CA CYS A 96 7.75 -2.51 4.59
C CYS A 96 8.60 -1.88 5.70
N THR A 97 8.23 -2.09 6.98
CA THR A 97 9.00 -1.61 8.13
C THR A 97 10.10 -2.58 8.58
N GLY A 98 10.23 -3.75 7.94
CA GLY A 98 11.10 -4.83 8.38
C GLY A 98 10.49 -5.70 9.49
N ALA A 99 9.26 -5.43 9.91
CA ALA A 99 8.55 -6.24 10.89
C ALA A 99 8.04 -7.55 10.27
N VAL A 100 7.91 -8.56 11.11
CA VAL A 100 7.19 -9.81 10.81
C VAL A 100 5.75 -9.62 11.25
N PRO A 101 4.76 -9.76 10.34
CA PRO A 101 3.35 -9.75 10.73
C PRO A 101 3.02 -10.90 11.69
N LEU A 102 2.20 -10.62 12.67
CA LEU A 102 1.82 -11.60 13.73
C LEU A 102 0.33 -11.91 13.74
N ALA A 103 -0.49 -10.88 13.64
CA ALA A 103 -1.94 -11.02 13.70
C ALA A 103 -2.65 -9.90 12.96
N LEU A 104 -3.92 -10.17 12.63
CA LEU A 104 -4.85 -9.19 12.07
C LEU A 104 -6.17 -9.27 12.82
N LEU A 105 -6.81 -8.14 13.06
CA LEU A 105 -8.21 -8.01 13.43
C LEU A 105 -8.98 -7.49 12.24
N ASP A 106 -10.17 -8.03 11.99
CA ASP A 106 -11.07 -7.56 10.94
C ASP A 106 -12.25 -6.77 11.50
N TYR A 107 -12.75 -5.82 10.71
CA TYR A 107 -14.00 -5.12 10.95
C TYR A 107 -14.86 -5.20 9.70
N ILE A 108 -16.03 -5.82 9.83
CA ILE A 108 -17.02 -5.95 8.76
C ILE A 108 -18.24 -5.09 9.10
N ALA A 109 -18.40 -3.97 8.40
CA ALA A 109 -19.60 -3.16 8.46
C ALA A 109 -20.56 -3.63 7.38
N THR A 110 -21.82 -3.99 7.70
CA THR A 110 -22.78 -4.51 6.71
C THR A 110 -24.18 -3.95 6.91
N ASP A 111 -24.94 -3.86 5.82
CA ASP A 111 -26.36 -3.49 5.87
C ASP A 111 -27.26 -4.61 6.43
N ARG A 112 -26.86 -5.87 6.18
CA ARG A 112 -27.58 -7.06 6.64
C ARG A 112 -26.64 -8.26 6.78
N ILE A 113 -27.01 -9.19 7.66
CA ILE A 113 -26.27 -10.44 7.80
C ILE A 113 -26.65 -11.41 6.68
N ASP A 114 -25.63 -11.85 5.94
CA ASP A 114 -25.73 -12.91 4.96
C ASP A 114 -24.67 -13.97 5.28
N ALA A 115 -25.10 -15.13 5.74
CA ALA A 115 -24.20 -16.17 6.22
C ALA A 115 -23.26 -16.71 5.11
N ALA A 116 -23.75 -16.83 3.87
CA ALA A 116 -22.95 -17.34 2.76
C ALA A 116 -21.86 -16.35 2.37
N VAL A 117 -22.18 -15.06 2.35
CA VAL A 117 -21.21 -13.98 2.07
C VAL A 117 -20.16 -13.91 3.15
N LEU A 118 -20.56 -13.90 4.44
CA LEU A 118 -19.63 -13.85 5.56
C LEU A 118 -18.71 -15.07 5.60
N GLU A 119 -19.25 -16.28 5.30
CA GLU A 119 -18.44 -17.49 5.19
C GLU A 119 -17.42 -17.39 4.04
N ALA A 120 -17.82 -16.86 2.89
CA ALA A 120 -16.89 -16.68 1.76
C ALA A 120 -15.77 -15.67 2.09
N ILE A 121 -16.12 -14.56 2.76
CA ILE A 121 -15.10 -13.60 3.27
C ILE A 121 -14.18 -14.28 4.29
N ALA A 122 -14.73 -15.04 5.23
CA ALA A 122 -13.93 -15.75 6.25
C ALA A 122 -12.96 -16.76 5.61
N ARG A 123 -13.37 -17.48 4.55
CA ARG A 123 -12.44 -18.34 3.78
C ARG A 123 -11.32 -17.53 3.14
N GLY A 124 -11.63 -16.35 2.62
CA GLY A 124 -10.61 -15.44 2.07
C GLY A 124 -9.64 -14.94 3.13
N LEU A 125 -10.16 -14.50 4.28
CA LEU A 125 -9.35 -14.09 5.44
C LEU A 125 -8.44 -15.23 5.90
N TYR A 126 -8.96 -16.46 6.03
CA TYR A 126 -8.18 -17.65 6.38
C TYR A 126 -7.05 -17.89 5.36
N ARG A 127 -7.35 -17.86 4.06
CA ARG A 127 -6.33 -18.06 3.01
C ARG A 127 -5.25 -16.98 3.04
N GLY A 128 -5.65 -15.72 3.19
CA GLY A 128 -4.70 -14.61 3.33
C GLY A 128 -3.81 -14.80 4.56
N ALA A 129 -4.39 -15.19 5.70
CA ALA A 129 -3.67 -15.45 6.94
C ALA A 129 -2.68 -16.63 6.81
N ASP A 130 -3.08 -17.72 6.14
CA ASP A 130 -2.21 -18.88 5.86
C ASP A 130 -1.02 -18.49 4.97
N LEU A 131 -1.27 -17.70 3.91
CA LEU A 131 -0.21 -17.17 3.03
C LEU A 131 0.77 -16.28 3.79
N ALA A 132 0.27 -15.46 4.72
CA ALA A 132 1.07 -14.55 5.53
C ALA A 132 1.70 -15.21 6.76
N GLY A 133 1.22 -16.38 7.19
CA GLY A 133 1.67 -17.06 8.40
C GLY A 133 1.22 -16.35 9.68
N ILE A 134 0.03 -15.73 9.71
CA ILE A 134 -0.50 -14.95 10.83
C ILE A 134 -1.76 -15.56 11.43
N ALA A 135 -2.13 -15.09 12.63
CA ALA A 135 -3.41 -15.40 13.26
C ALA A 135 -4.44 -14.28 13.02
N ILE A 136 -5.72 -14.65 13.03
CA ILE A 136 -6.85 -13.71 13.15
C ILE A 136 -7.56 -14.05 14.46
N PRO A 137 -7.13 -13.46 15.61
CA PRO A 137 -7.62 -13.85 16.92
C PRO A 137 -9.00 -13.26 17.27
N GLY A 138 -9.52 -12.36 16.46
CA GLY A 138 -10.81 -11.71 16.68
C GLY A 138 -11.11 -10.70 15.60
N GLY A 139 -12.27 -10.08 15.71
CA GLY A 139 -12.79 -9.09 14.80
C GLY A 139 -14.15 -8.59 15.26
N GLU A 140 -14.84 -7.81 14.43
CA GLU A 140 -16.16 -7.25 14.73
C GLU A 140 -17.05 -7.28 13.49
N ILE A 141 -18.34 -7.57 13.67
CA ILE A 141 -19.36 -7.44 12.63
C ILE A 141 -20.42 -6.43 13.09
N ALA A 142 -20.47 -5.27 12.43
CA ALA A 142 -21.40 -4.21 12.73
C ALA A 142 -22.54 -4.14 11.69
N GLN A 143 -23.79 -4.25 12.14
CA GLN A 143 -24.95 -4.03 11.28
C GLN A 143 -25.30 -2.55 11.27
N ILE A 144 -24.93 -1.85 10.19
CA ILE A 144 -25.08 -0.40 10.04
C ILE A 144 -25.90 -0.02 8.80
N GLY A 145 -26.93 -0.80 8.49
CA GLY A 145 -27.75 -0.64 7.28
C GLY A 145 -28.29 0.77 7.05
N ALA A 146 -28.62 1.50 8.13
CA ALA A 146 -29.04 2.90 8.00
C ALA A 146 -27.93 3.85 7.49
N MET A 147 -26.67 3.47 7.60
CA MET A 147 -25.52 4.25 7.13
C MET A 147 -25.04 3.80 5.75
N LEU A 148 -25.25 2.54 5.39
CA LEU A 148 -24.89 1.97 4.10
C LEU A 148 -26.10 2.09 3.17
N ALA A 149 -26.27 3.26 2.55
CA ALA A 149 -27.36 3.47 1.60
C ALA A 149 -27.17 2.59 0.37
N ASP A 150 -28.10 1.66 0.13
CA ASP A 150 -28.15 0.91 -1.12
C ASP A 150 -29.47 1.13 -1.85
N SER A 151 -29.35 1.43 -3.13
CA SER A 151 -30.46 1.65 -4.03
C SER A 151 -30.65 0.54 -5.06
N ALA A 152 -29.74 -0.41 -5.18
CA ALA A 152 -29.78 -1.39 -6.26
C ALA A 152 -29.60 -2.82 -5.73
N GLY A 153 -30.60 -3.64 -5.77
CA GLY A 153 -30.60 -5.04 -5.31
C GLY A 153 -29.32 -5.84 -5.60
N GLY A 154 -29.12 -6.94 -4.92
CA GLY A 154 -27.92 -7.79 -4.99
C GLY A 154 -27.54 -8.32 -3.62
N GLY A 155 -26.30 -8.77 -3.45
CA GLY A 155 -25.72 -9.16 -2.17
C GLY A 155 -25.69 -8.01 -1.15
N PRO A 156 -25.24 -8.25 0.10
CA PRO A 156 -25.17 -7.19 1.10
C PRO A 156 -24.23 -6.06 0.66
N MET A 157 -24.53 -4.84 1.09
CA MET A 157 -23.60 -3.73 1.05
C MET A 157 -22.73 -3.84 2.30
N LEU A 158 -21.42 -3.88 2.12
CA LEU A 158 -20.50 -3.98 3.25
C LEU A 158 -19.20 -3.22 3.00
N ASP A 159 -18.49 -2.95 4.07
CA ASP A 159 -17.09 -2.57 4.07
C ASP A 159 -16.28 -3.57 4.90
N LEU A 160 -15.04 -3.82 4.48
CA LEU A 160 -14.13 -4.76 5.12
C LEU A 160 -12.79 -4.09 5.36
N VAL A 161 -12.41 -3.95 6.61
CA VAL A 161 -11.18 -3.29 7.07
C VAL A 161 -10.38 -4.28 7.91
N GLY A 162 -9.06 -4.26 7.75
CA GLY A 162 -8.13 -4.99 8.61
C GLY A 162 -7.29 -4.04 9.44
N THR A 163 -6.86 -4.52 10.60
CA THR A 163 -5.82 -3.88 11.41
C THR A 163 -4.77 -4.93 11.75
N ALA A 164 -3.57 -4.79 11.19
CA ALA A 164 -2.48 -5.74 11.41
C ALA A 164 -1.49 -5.24 12.44
N VAL A 165 -0.94 -6.20 13.18
CA VAL A 165 0.18 -6.01 14.09
C VAL A 165 1.34 -6.91 13.67
N GLY A 166 2.56 -6.36 13.73
CA GLY A 166 3.80 -7.09 13.54
C GLY A 166 4.85 -6.66 14.55
N ALA A 167 5.97 -7.37 14.60
CA ALA A 167 7.08 -7.02 15.47
C ALA A 167 8.40 -7.07 14.69
N ILE A 168 9.33 -6.20 15.04
CA ILE A 168 10.71 -6.26 14.55
C ILE A 168 11.43 -7.36 15.33
N PRO A 169 11.93 -8.44 14.69
CA PRO A 169 12.68 -9.49 15.39
C PRO A 169 13.96 -8.96 16.04
N ASP A 170 14.39 -9.61 17.11
CA ASP A 170 15.66 -9.29 17.77
C ASP A 170 16.81 -9.36 16.78
N GLY A 171 17.70 -8.37 16.85
CA GLY A 171 18.85 -8.25 15.93
C GLY A 171 18.53 -7.67 14.55
N ARG A 172 17.25 -7.43 14.22
CA ARG A 172 16.81 -6.74 13.01
C ARG A 172 16.59 -5.26 13.30
N SER A 173 17.09 -4.40 12.44
CA SER A 173 16.76 -2.97 12.50
C SER A 173 15.50 -2.67 11.68
N PRO A 174 14.68 -1.69 12.09
CA PRO A 174 13.60 -1.18 11.27
C PRO A 174 14.09 -0.74 9.88
N VAL A 175 13.26 -0.97 8.87
CA VAL A 175 13.49 -0.51 7.50
C VAL A 175 12.59 0.70 7.26
N ASP A 176 13.19 1.87 7.02
CA ASP A 176 12.50 3.12 6.73
C ASP A 176 12.97 3.78 5.42
N GLY A 177 13.91 3.13 4.74
CA GLY A 177 14.52 3.66 3.53
C GLY A 177 15.63 4.69 3.76
N SER A 178 15.97 5.04 5.01
CA SER A 178 17.07 5.98 5.31
C SER A 178 18.45 5.45 4.90
N ALA A 179 18.57 4.13 4.79
CA ALA A 179 19.78 3.44 4.34
C ALA A 179 19.96 3.42 2.81
N VAL A 180 18.97 3.84 2.05
CA VAL A 180 19.02 3.87 0.57
C VAL A 180 20.07 4.88 0.10
N ARG A 181 20.88 4.51 -0.89
CA ARG A 181 21.99 5.32 -1.42
C ARG A 181 21.97 5.31 -2.95
N PRO A 182 22.50 6.36 -3.59
CA PRO A 182 22.76 6.35 -5.03
C PRO A 182 23.59 5.12 -5.44
N GLY A 183 23.19 4.48 -6.53
CA GLY A 183 23.78 3.25 -7.04
C GLY A 183 23.13 1.98 -6.49
N ASP A 184 22.21 2.06 -5.52
CA ASP A 184 21.41 0.89 -5.09
C ASP A 184 20.52 0.39 -6.21
N VAL A 185 20.23 -0.90 -6.15
CA VAL A 185 19.42 -1.62 -7.14
C VAL A 185 17.99 -1.73 -6.65
N VAL A 186 17.03 -1.43 -7.52
CA VAL A 186 15.62 -1.63 -7.29
C VAL A 186 15.20 -2.95 -7.94
N LEU A 187 14.73 -3.88 -7.12
CA LEU A 187 14.09 -5.10 -7.56
C LEU A 187 12.58 -4.94 -7.48
N ALA A 188 11.84 -5.38 -8.51
CA ALA A 188 10.40 -5.35 -8.54
C ALA A 188 9.81 -6.75 -8.59
N LEU A 189 8.77 -6.99 -7.80
CA LEU A 189 7.99 -8.22 -7.78
C LEU A 189 6.66 -8.00 -8.51
N PRO A 190 6.23 -8.96 -9.37
CA PRO A 190 5.00 -8.79 -10.13
C PRO A 190 3.76 -8.75 -9.24
N SER A 191 2.75 -7.99 -9.66
CA SER A 191 1.39 -8.03 -9.12
C SER A 191 0.56 -9.13 -9.79
N SER A 192 -0.57 -9.50 -9.17
CA SER A 192 -1.58 -10.39 -9.75
C SER A 192 -2.59 -9.66 -10.63
N GLY A 193 -2.59 -8.34 -10.61
CA GLY A 193 -3.57 -7.46 -11.25
C GLY A 193 -3.61 -6.12 -10.54
N LEU A 194 -4.80 -5.53 -10.44
CA LEU A 194 -5.00 -4.23 -9.79
C LEU A 194 -4.67 -4.22 -8.29
N HIS A 195 -4.66 -5.39 -7.66
CA HIS A 195 -4.68 -5.56 -6.21
C HIS A 195 -5.97 -4.98 -5.62
N SER A 196 -5.87 -3.96 -4.74
CA SER A 196 -7.04 -3.36 -4.10
C SER A 196 -7.23 -1.88 -4.43
N ASN A 197 -6.50 -1.33 -5.41
CA ASN A 197 -6.51 0.11 -5.69
C ASN A 197 -6.99 0.44 -7.11
N GLY A 198 -7.51 1.67 -7.29
CA GLY A 198 -7.93 2.19 -8.59
C GLY A 198 -9.28 1.69 -9.08
N TYR A 199 -10.08 0.99 -8.26
CA TYR A 199 -11.35 0.37 -8.68
C TYR A 199 -12.42 1.37 -9.09
N SER A 200 -12.48 2.55 -8.49
CA SER A 200 -13.40 3.61 -8.90
C SER A 200 -13.14 4.03 -10.35
N LEU A 201 -11.88 4.20 -10.72
CA LEU A 201 -11.47 4.53 -12.09
C LEU A 201 -11.71 3.34 -13.05
N ALA A 202 -11.30 2.13 -12.65
CA ALA A 202 -11.48 0.93 -13.47
C ALA A 202 -12.95 0.64 -13.78
N ARG A 203 -13.84 0.73 -12.78
CA ARG A 203 -15.28 0.54 -12.96
C ARG A 203 -15.89 1.59 -13.90
N ARG A 204 -15.48 2.84 -13.76
CA ARG A 204 -15.94 3.91 -14.65
C ARG A 204 -15.45 3.71 -16.09
N ALA A 205 -14.18 3.35 -16.27
CA ALA A 205 -13.58 3.13 -17.60
C ALA A 205 -14.20 1.94 -18.32
N LEU A 206 -14.40 0.82 -17.63
CA LEU A 206 -14.88 -0.44 -18.21
C LEU A 206 -16.41 -0.52 -18.31
N GLY A 207 -17.14 0.20 -17.44
CA GLY A 207 -18.61 0.17 -17.43
C GLY A 207 -19.17 -1.25 -17.34
N PRO A 208 -20.14 -1.65 -18.20
CA PRO A 208 -20.74 -2.99 -18.17
C PRO A 208 -19.77 -4.16 -18.37
N ARG A 209 -18.58 -3.92 -18.97
CA ARG A 209 -17.55 -4.94 -19.19
C ARG A 209 -16.92 -5.47 -17.91
N THR A 210 -17.13 -4.80 -16.75
CA THR A 210 -16.64 -5.27 -15.44
C THR A 210 -17.07 -6.70 -15.12
N ARG A 211 -18.27 -7.12 -15.53
CA ARG A 211 -18.77 -8.49 -15.31
C ARG A 211 -17.99 -9.52 -16.13
N GLU A 212 -17.69 -9.22 -17.38
CA GLU A 212 -16.95 -10.11 -18.28
C GLU A 212 -15.48 -10.25 -17.83
N LEU A 213 -14.94 -9.20 -17.23
CA LEU A 213 -13.56 -9.11 -16.76
C LEU A 213 -13.40 -9.41 -15.25
N ALA A 214 -14.46 -9.94 -14.61
CA ALA A 214 -14.48 -10.17 -13.16
C ALA A 214 -13.31 -11.05 -12.68
N ASP A 215 -12.86 -12.03 -13.44
CA ASP A 215 -11.72 -12.89 -13.08
C ASP A 215 -10.42 -12.07 -12.94
N ALA A 216 -10.14 -11.20 -13.91
CA ALA A 216 -8.95 -10.34 -13.88
C ALA A 216 -9.07 -9.22 -12.83
N LEU A 217 -10.26 -8.64 -12.68
CA LEU A 217 -10.51 -7.56 -11.73
C LEU A 217 -10.53 -8.04 -10.27
N LEU A 218 -11.03 -9.26 -10.01
CA LEU A 218 -11.09 -9.81 -8.66
C LEU A 218 -9.89 -10.68 -8.31
N ALA A 219 -8.84 -10.73 -9.16
CA ALA A 219 -7.58 -11.37 -8.79
C ALA A 219 -7.10 -10.83 -7.43
N PRO A 220 -6.88 -11.72 -6.42
CA PRO A 220 -6.50 -11.27 -5.09
C PRO A 220 -5.13 -10.57 -5.08
N THR A 221 -4.97 -9.62 -4.18
CA THR A 221 -3.68 -9.01 -3.87
C THR A 221 -2.68 -10.08 -3.42
N ARG A 222 -1.47 -10.03 -3.96
CA ARG A 222 -0.41 -10.96 -3.56
C ARG A 222 0.09 -10.63 -2.16
N VAL A 223 0.40 -11.68 -1.40
CA VAL A 223 1.04 -11.59 -0.08
C VAL A 223 2.54 -11.77 -0.24
N TYR A 224 3.34 -10.74 0.06
CA TYR A 224 4.80 -10.75 -0.12
C TYR A 224 5.59 -11.08 1.16
N VAL A 225 4.91 -11.51 2.23
CA VAL A 225 5.55 -11.80 3.53
C VAL A 225 6.67 -12.82 3.40
N ARG A 226 6.42 -13.96 2.74
CA ARG A 226 7.43 -15.01 2.55
C ARG A 226 8.61 -14.54 1.71
N ALA A 227 8.35 -13.71 0.71
CA ALA A 227 9.39 -13.11 -0.13
C ALA A 227 10.29 -12.17 0.67
N ALA A 228 9.69 -11.30 1.50
CA ALA A 228 10.44 -10.42 2.37
C ALA A 228 11.30 -11.22 3.38
N GLU A 229 10.73 -12.21 4.07
CA GLU A 229 11.47 -13.03 5.03
C GLU A 229 12.61 -13.83 4.40
N ALA A 230 12.44 -14.28 3.15
CA ALA A 230 13.50 -14.98 2.42
C ALA A 230 14.76 -14.12 2.22
N LEU A 231 14.64 -12.80 2.13
CA LEU A 231 15.79 -11.89 2.04
C LEU A 231 16.65 -11.98 3.29
N TRP A 232 16.05 -11.84 4.48
CA TRP A 232 16.78 -11.94 5.74
C TRP A 232 17.34 -13.34 5.98
N ALA A 233 16.59 -14.39 5.63
CA ALA A 233 17.06 -15.76 5.72
C ALA A 233 18.31 -16.02 4.82
N ALA A 234 18.43 -15.29 3.72
CA ALA A 234 19.59 -15.32 2.84
C ALA A 234 20.72 -14.38 3.25
N GLY A 235 20.61 -13.69 4.40
CA GLY A 235 21.58 -12.72 4.89
C GLY A 235 21.53 -11.37 4.15
N VAL A 236 20.49 -11.13 3.35
CA VAL A 236 20.29 -9.84 2.67
C VAL A 236 19.51 -8.91 3.59
N THR A 237 20.07 -7.72 3.83
CA THR A 237 19.38 -6.66 4.57
C THR A 237 18.85 -5.62 3.58
N PRO A 238 17.52 -5.56 3.31
CA PRO A 238 16.96 -4.56 2.43
C PRO A 238 17.21 -3.14 2.97
N ARG A 239 17.55 -2.20 2.10
CA ARG A 239 17.69 -0.79 2.43
C ARG A 239 16.36 -0.03 2.34
N GLY A 240 15.43 -0.56 1.56
CA GLY A 240 14.07 -0.06 1.43
C GLY A 240 13.14 -1.17 0.94
N LEU A 241 11.90 -1.13 1.42
CA LEU A 241 10.81 -2.01 1.03
C LEU A 241 9.59 -1.14 0.75
N ALA A 242 8.91 -1.35 -0.37
CA ALA A 242 7.76 -0.56 -0.75
C ALA A 242 6.64 -1.43 -1.33
N HIS A 243 5.50 -1.44 -0.67
CA HIS A 243 4.26 -2.00 -1.20
C HIS A 243 3.70 -1.04 -2.24
N ILE A 244 3.48 -1.52 -3.45
CA ILE A 244 2.96 -0.71 -4.54
C ILE A 244 1.44 -0.82 -4.55
N SER A 245 0.80 0.13 -3.89
CA SER A 245 -0.64 0.24 -3.66
C SER A 245 -1.21 1.52 -4.31
N GLY A 246 -2.12 2.25 -3.67
CA GLY A 246 -2.56 3.57 -4.12
C GLY A 246 -1.37 4.52 -4.30
N GLY A 247 -1.39 5.33 -5.36
CA GLY A 247 -0.23 6.13 -5.78
C GLY A 247 0.77 5.39 -6.67
N GLY A 248 0.57 4.08 -6.92
CA GLY A 248 1.41 3.30 -7.83
C GLY A 248 2.89 3.34 -7.48
N LEU A 249 3.76 3.45 -8.49
CA LEU A 249 5.22 3.45 -8.30
C LEU A 249 5.76 4.67 -7.54
N LEU A 250 4.95 5.72 -7.32
CA LEU A 250 5.30 6.85 -6.46
C LEU A 250 5.48 6.43 -4.99
N ASN A 251 5.00 5.25 -4.60
CA ASN A 251 5.23 4.69 -3.25
C ASN A 251 6.72 4.51 -2.92
N LEU A 252 7.61 4.41 -3.92
CA LEU A 252 9.06 4.44 -3.70
C LEU A 252 9.53 5.78 -3.08
N ALA A 253 8.85 6.87 -3.36
CA ALA A 253 9.15 8.19 -2.79
C ALA A 253 8.79 8.31 -1.29
N ARG A 254 8.08 7.33 -0.71
CA ARG A 254 7.82 7.25 0.75
C ARG A 254 9.05 6.84 1.54
N LEU A 255 10.06 6.21 0.90
CA LEU A 255 11.31 5.85 1.53
C LEU A 255 12.06 7.12 1.99
N ALA A 256 12.66 7.08 3.19
CA ALA A 256 13.11 8.30 3.90
C ALA A 256 14.28 9.05 3.22
N ALA A 257 15.14 8.35 2.47
CA ALA A 257 16.29 8.99 1.82
C ALA A 257 15.85 10.01 0.77
N ASP A 258 16.56 11.15 0.71
CA ASP A 258 16.35 12.16 -0.32
C ASP A 258 17.16 11.81 -1.59
N VAL A 259 16.66 10.81 -2.30
CA VAL A 259 17.23 10.26 -3.55
C VAL A 259 16.10 10.08 -4.56
N SER A 260 16.44 9.74 -5.80
CA SER A 260 15.44 9.46 -6.84
C SER A 260 15.64 8.08 -7.44
N TYR A 261 14.64 7.59 -8.14
CA TYR A 261 14.59 6.24 -8.71
C TYR A 261 14.42 6.31 -10.21
N THR A 262 15.19 5.51 -10.95
CA THR A 262 14.99 5.31 -12.40
C THR A 262 14.61 3.86 -12.61
N LEU A 263 13.45 3.62 -13.19
CA LEU A 263 12.88 2.30 -13.42
C LEU A 263 12.87 2.00 -14.92
N ASP A 264 13.90 1.27 -15.37
CA ASP A 264 14.14 0.98 -16.79
C ASP A 264 13.40 -0.26 -17.28
N ALA A 265 13.13 -1.23 -16.38
CA ALA A 265 12.50 -2.50 -16.68
C ALA A 265 11.50 -2.90 -15.58
N LEU A 266 10.22 -2.80 -15.86
CA LEU A 266 9.15 -3.25 -14.94
C LEU A 266 8.70 -4.67 -15.28
N PRO A 267 8.13 -5.42 -14.30
CA PRO A 267 7.42 -6.65 -14.60
C PRO A 267 6.35 -6.42 -15.70
N PRO A 268 6.07 -7.41 -16.56
CA PRO A 268 5.01 -7.29 -17.55
C PRO A 268 3.67 -6.97 -16.87
N ALA A 269 3.04 -5.87 -17.31
CA ALA A 269 1.73 -5.49 -16.79
C ALA A 269 0.65 -6.46 -17.32
N PRO A 270 -0.23 -7.02 -16.46
CA PRO A 270 -1.41 -7.75 -16.90
C PRO A 270 -2.27 -6.96 -17.89
N GLU A 271 -2.89 -7.64 -18.85
CA GLU A 271 -3.66 -7.05 -19.95
C GLU A 271 -4.78 -6.11 -19.48
N ILE A 272 -5.31 -6.34 -18.29
CA ILE A 272 -6.39 -5.55 -17.70
C ILE A 272 -6.04 -4.06 -17.63
N PHE A 273 -4.76 -3.70 -17.43
CA PHE A 273 -4.34 -2.29 -17.40
C PHE A 273 -4.47 -1.62 -18.78
N ALA A 274 -4.10 -2.33 -19.83
CA ALA A 274 -4.27 -1.83 -21.21
C ALA A 274 -5.75 -1.68 -21.59
N LEU A 275 -6.60 -2.61 -21.11
CA LEU A 275 -8.05 -2.56 -21.31
C LEU A 275 -8.66 -1.35 -20.59
N ILE A 276 -8.25 -1.06 -19.35
CA ILE A 276 -8.72 0.11 -18.60
C ILE A 276 -8.27 1.39 -19.29
N ALA A 277 -6.99 1.49 -19.68
CA ALA A 277 -6.45 2.67 -20.34
C ALA A 277 -7.20 2.98 -21.63
N SER A 278 -7.40 1.96 -22.49
CA SER A 278 -8.07 2.14 -23.78
C SER A 278 -9.56 2.39 -23.67
N ALA A 279 -10.27 1.71 -22.76
CA ALA A 279 -11.71 1.86 -22.60
C ALA A 279 -12.11 3.23 -22.00
N GLY A 280 -11.27 3.76 -21.11
CA GLY A 280 -11.52 5.03 -20.42
C GLY A 280 -10.77 6.22 -21.01
N ASP A 281 -9.99 6.02 -22.08
CA ASP A 281 -9.05 7.03 -22.62
C ASP A 281 -8.19 7.64 -21.51
N VAL A 282 -7.69 6.76 -20.60
CA VAL A 282 -6.95 7.18 -19.41
C VAL A 282 -5.49 7.46 -19.77
N PRO A 283 -4.99 8.68 -19.54
CA PRO A 283 -3.60 9.01 -19.83
C PRO A 283 -2.61 8.13 -19.05
N ALA A 284 -1.45 7.85 -19.64
CA ALA A 284 -0.40 7.04 -19.02
C ALA A 284 0.02 7.60 -17.65
N ALA A 285 0.13 8.92 -17.50
CA ALA A 285 0.45 9.55 -16.21
C ALA A 285 -0.56 9.19 -15.13
N THR A 286 -1.85 9.22 -15.43
CA THR A 286 -2.92 8.82 -14.50
C THR A 286 -2.87 7.32 -14.22
N MET A 287 -2.63 6.48 -15.25
CA MET A 287 -2.49 5.03 -15.05
C MET A 287 -1.38 4.69 -14.05
N TYR A 288 -0.20 5.28 -14.21
CA TYR A 288 0.94 5.02 -13.33
C TYR A 288 0.82 5.67 -11.95
N ALA A 289 0.04 6.75 -11.80
CA ALA A 289 -0.25 7.36 -10.49
C ALA A 289 -1.33 6.61 -9.71
N THR A 290 -2.24 5.90 -10.41
CA THR A 290 -3.37 5.22 -9.78
C THR A 290 -3.13 3.73 -9.55
N PHE A 291 -2.44 3.07 -10.49
CA PHE A 291 -2.30 1.61 -10.51
C PHE A 291 -0.85 1.17 -10.32
N ASN A 292 -0.69 -0.04 -9.82
CA ASN A 292 0.62 -0.70 -9.66
C ASN A 292 1.29 -1.08 -11.00
N MET A 293 0.58 -1.03 -12.11
CA MET A 293 1.04 -1.31 -13.48
C MET A 293 1.85 -2.61 -13.61
N GLY A 294 1.43 -3.67 -12.89
CA GLY A 294 2.09 -4.98 -12.91
C GLY A 294 3.18 -5.16 -11.84
N THR A 295 3.48 -4.14 -11.06
CA THR A 295 4.49 -4.18 -9.99
C THR A 295 3.80 -4.10 -8.64
N GLY A 296 3.82 -5.18 -7.85
CA GLY A 296 3.13 -5.19 -6.55
C GLY A 296 4.01 -4.85 -5.35
N PHE A 297 5.32 -5.08 -5.45
CA PHE A 297 6.26 -4.80 -4.37
C PHE A 297 7.64 -4.45 -4.89
N CYS A 298 8.33 -3.53 -4.26
CA CYS A 298 9.71 -3.16 -4.59
C CYS A 298 10.64 -3.38 -3.40
N VAL A 299 11.86 -3.85 -3.72
CA VAL A 299 12.95 -4.08 -2.77
C VAL A 299 14.16 -3.28 -3.23
N VAL A 300 14.70 -2.43 -2.36
CA VAL A 300 15.93 -1.69 -2.63
C VAL A 300 17.07 -2.33 -1.86
N VAL A 301 18.12 -2.72 -2.57
CA VAL A 301 19.29 -3.40 -1.99
C VAL A 301 20.60 -2.78 -2.48
N SER A 302 21.70 -3.05 -1.77
CA SER A 302 23.02 -2.70 -2.27
C SER A 302 23.35 -3.45 -3.57
N PRO A 303 24.23 -2.94 -4.44
CA PRO A 303 24.68 -3.68 -5.64
C PRO A 303 25.27 -5.06 -5.31
N ALA A 304 25.93 -5.21 -4.17
CA ALA A 304 26.50 -6.48 -3.73
C ALA A 304 25.42 -7.50 -3.37
N ASP A 305 24.29 -7.03 -2.84
CA ASP A 305 23.17 -7.88 -2.41
C ASP A 305 22.17 -8.18 -3.54
N ALA A 306 22.28 -7.52 -4.70
CA ALA A 306 21.30 -7.67 -5.78
C ALA A 306 21.12 -9.13 -6.25
N LYS A 307 22.24 -9.83 -6.51
CA LYS A 307 22.19 -11.23 -6.94
C LYS A 307 21.72 -12.18 -5.83
N PRO A 308 22.23 -12.09 -4.58
CA PRO A 308 21.67 -12.85 -3.44
C PRO A 308 20.18 -12.61 -3.25
N ALA A 309 19.71 -11.35 -3.33
CA ALA A 309 18.29 -11.01 -3.22
C ALA A 309 17.44 -11.63 -4.33
N LEU A 310 17.86 -11.53 -5.60
CA LEU A 310 17.18 -12.18 -6.73
C LEU A 310 17.05 -13.69 -6.51
N ASN A 311 18.11 -14.34 -6.06
CA ASN A 311 18.09 -15.78 -5.82
C ASN A 311 17.13 -16.14 -4.67
N ALA A 312 17.14 -15.38 -3.57
CA ALA A 312 16.26 -15.61 -2.43
C ALA A 312 14.79 -15.42 -2.80
N LEU A 313 14.47 -14.34 -3.52
CA LEU A 313 13.11 -14.05 -3.99
C LEU A 313 12.61 -15.13 -4.97
N THR A 314 13.47 -15.57 -5.89
CA THR A 314 13.14 -16.67 -6.83
C THR A 314 12.90 -17.97 -6.09
N ALA A 315 13.73 -18.30 -5.11
CA ALA A 315 13.55 -19.49 -4.27
C ALA A 315 12.26 -19.44 -3.42
N ALA A 316 11.80 -18.25 -3.07
CA ALA A 316 10.52 -18.02 -2.40
C ALA A 316 9.31 -18.12 -3.34
N GLY A 317 9.52 -18.40 -4.64
CA GLY A 317 8.46 -18.55 -5.65
C GLY A 317 8.06 -17.26 -6.37
N GLU A 318 8.83 -16.18 -6.18
CA GLU A 318 8.63 -14.93 -6.89
C GLU A 318 9.32 -14.91 -8.27
N GLN A 319 8.93 -13.95 -9.10
CA GLN A 319 9.56 -13.67 -10.39
C GLN A 319 10.15 -12.24 -10.37
N PRO A 320 11.21 -12.02 -9.56
CA PRO A 320 11.77 -10.68 -9.41
C PRO A 320 12.46 -10.24 -10.71
N VAL A 321 12.35 -8.94 -11.01
CA VAL A 321 13.12 -8.30 -12.06
C VAL A 321 14.02 -7.21 -11.46
N VAL A 322 15.19 -6.96 -12.07
CA VAL A 322 15.96 -5.76 -11.79
C VAL A 322 15.25 -4.61 -12.49
N ALA A 323 14.47 -3.85 -11.73
CA ALA A 323 13.62 -2.81 -12.28
C ALA A 323 14.40 -1.53 -12.61
N GLY A 324 15.48 -1.27 -11.87
CA GLY A 324 16.24 -0.04 -12.08
C GLY A 324 17.21 0.25 -10.95
N SER A 325 17.52 1.52 -10.76
CA SER A 325 18.53 1.98 -9.80
C SER A 325 18.13 3.27 -9.10
N VAL A 326 18.81 3.50 -7.97
CA VAL A 326 18.73 4.73 -7.20
C VAL A 326 19.74 5.76 -7.73
N THR A 327 19.28 6.99 -7.91
CA THR A 327 20.12 8.09 -8.42
C THR A 327 20.38 9.15 -7.33
N ALA A 328 21.45 9.94 -7.50
CA ALA A 328 21.82 11.01 -6.54
C ALA A 328 20.92 12.27 -6.64
N ARG A 329 19.95 12.31 -7.57
CA ARG A 329 19.05 13.44 -7.71
C ARG A 329 18.20 13.58 -6.44
N PRO A 330 18.24 14.73 -5.75
CA PRO A 330 17.34 14.97 -4.61
C PRO A 330 15.91 15.22 -5.06
N GLY A 331 14.95 15.18 -4.13
CA GLY A 331 13.54 15.50 -4.39
C GLY A 331 12.66 14.29 -4.62
N ARG A 332 13.17 13.06 -4.42
CA ARG A 332 12.40 11.80 -4.43
C ARG A 332 11.59 11.58 -5.72
N TYR A 333 12.23 11.81 -6.85
CA TYR A 333 11.58 11.56 -8.15
C TYR A 333 11.55 10.07 -8.47
N VAL A 334 10.53 9.66 -9.21
CA VAL A 334 10.43 8.33 -9.83
C VAL A 334 10.34 8.51 -11.34
N SER A 335 11.37 8.08 -12.06
CA SER A 335 11.43 8.14 -13.52
C SER A 335 11.10 6.78 -14.12
N ILE A 336 10.24 6.76 -15.14
CA ILE A 336 9.87 5.59 -15.93
C ILE A 336 10.16 5.90 -17.40
N PRO A 337 11.43 5.74 -17.86
CA PRO A 337 11.84 6.15 -19.20
C PRO A 337 11.03 5.50 -20.32
N ALA A 338 10.70 4.21 -20.18
CA ALA A 338 9.90 3.48 -21.18
C ALA A 338 8.49 4.05 -21.38
N ALA A 339 7.93 4.72 -20.36
CA ALA A 339 6.64 5.40 -20.44
C ALA A 339 6.79 6.91 -20.72
N GLY A 340 8.03 7.44 -20.76
CA GLY A 340 8.30 8.87 -20.90
C GLY A 340 7.79 9.68 -19.71
N LEU A 341 7.80 9.13 -18.49
CA LEU A 341 7.20 9.73 -17.31
C LEU A 341 8.25 10.07 -16.24
N LEU A 342 8.03 11.19 -15.55
CA LEU A 342 8.72 11.62 -14.35
C LEU A 342 7.68 11.90 -13.27
N GLY A 343 7.79 11.23 -12.11
CA GLY A 343 6.87 11.38 -10.99
C GLY A 343 7.50 12.13 -9.83
N GLN A 344 6.70 12.94 -9.13
CA GLN A 344 7.03 13.58 -7.87
C GLN A 344 5.73 13.87 -7.10
N GLY A 345 5.79 13.76 -5.76
CA GLY A 345 4.58 13.87 -4.93
C GLY A 345 3.58 12.78 -5.32
N ASP A 346 2.39 13.19 -5.74
CA ASP A 346 1.27 12.29 -6.07
C ASP A 346 1.01 12.18 -7.58
N SER A 347 1.88 12.75 -8.42
CA SER A 347 1.62 12.87 -9.85
C SER A 347 2.81 12.47 -10.71
N PHE A 348 2.49 11.94 -11.89
CA PHE A 348 3.43 11.77 -12.99
C PHE A 348 3.22 12.85 -14.07
N PHE A 349 4.32 13.28 -14.65
CA PHE A 349 4.37 14.27 -15.74
C PHE A 349 5.10 13.68 -16.94
N PRO A 350 4.85 14.15 -18.17
CA PRO A 350 5.66 13.80 -19.33
C PRO A 350 7.15 14.09 -19.08
N GLY A 351 8.01 13.12 -19.35
CA GLY A 351 9.46 13.28 -19.21
C GLY A 351 9.99 14.42 -20.08
N GLY A 352 10.78 15.33 -19.50
CA GLY A 352 11.32 16.52 -20.19
C GLY A 352 10.67 17.84 -19.79
N SER A 353 9.54 17.84 -19.09
CA SER A 353 9.01 19.02 -18.41
C SER A 353 9.52 19.04 -16.98
N ASP A 354 10.10 20.17 -16.53
CA ASP A 354 10.30 20.38 -15.10
C ASP A 354 8.92 20.37 -14.43
N PRO A 355 8.74 19.58 -13.34
CA PRO A 355 7.49 19.63 -12.61
C PRO A 355 7.24 21.06 -12.13
N PRO A 356 5.99 21.51 -12.06
CA PRO A 356 5.69 22.80 -11.45
C PRO A 356 6.33 22.83 -10.05
N HIS A 357 7.05 23.92 -9.75
CA HIS A 357 7.70 24.14 -8.46
C HIS A 357 6.64 24.14 -7.35
N THR A 358 6.27 22.98 -6.87
CA THR A 358 5.55 22.82 -5.62
C THR A 358 6.62 22.64 -4.56
N PRO A 359 6.76 23.57 -3.60
CA PRO A 359 7.69 23.36 -2.50
C PRO A 359 7.30 22.05 -1.78
N PRO A 360 8.28 21.24 -1.32
CA PRO A 360 7.99 19.99 -0.66
C PRO A 360 7.06 20.24 0.52
N ALA A 361 5.91 19.61 0.55
CA ALA A 361 4.91 19.69 1.62
C ALA A 361 5.44 19.17 2.98
N HIS A 362 6.70 18.78 3.04
CA HIS A 362 7.38 18.19 4.20
C HIS A 362 8.70 18.91 4.55
N GLY A 363 8.68 20.24 4.51
CA GLY A 363 9.64 21.03 5.28
C GLY A 363 9.34 20.81 6.76
N GLY A 364 10.30 20.28 7.53
CA GLY A 364 10.19 20.15 8.98
C GLY A 364 9.85 21.48 9.63
N ALA A 365 8.57 21.76 9.79
CA ALA A 365 8.12 22.89 10.57
C ALA A 365 8.61 22.67 12.00
N ALA A 366 9.36 23.62 12.52
CA ALA A 366 9.73 23.72 13.93
C ALA A 366 8.48 23.42 14.77
N ARG A 367 8.61 22.51 15.74
CA ARG A 367 7.53 22.14 16.66
C ARG A 367 6.86 23.42 17.16
N PRO A 368 5.54 23.61 16.96
CA PRO A 368 4.86 24.72 17.64
C PRO A 368 4.96 24.50 19.16
N PRO A 369 5.09 25.57 19.94
CA PRO A 369 5.17 25.49 21.39
C PRO A 369 3.93 24.79 21.95
N ILE A 370 4.14 23.84 22.85
CA ILE A 370 3.09 23.10 23.56
C ILE A 370 2.31 24.12 24.39
N PRO A 371 1.00 24.33 24.18
CA PRO A 371 0.22 25.18 25.06
C PRO A 371 0.16 24.59 26.47
N PRO A 372 0.04 25.42 27.53
CA PRO A 372 -0.03 24.96 28.90
C PRO A 372 -1.19 23.97 29.10
N ARG A 373 -1.00 23.04 30.03
CA ARG A 373 -2.00 22.01 30.39
C ARG A 373 -3.20 22.77 31.00
N ASP A 374 -4.36 22.61 30.37
CA ASP A 374 -5.61 22.89 31.07
C ASP A 374 -5.77 21.80 32.15
N THR A 375 -5.71 22.21 33.40
CA THR A 375 -6.05 21.37 34.55
C THR A 375 -7.55 21.20 34.57
N VAL A 376 -8.03 19.97 34.30
CA VAL A 376 -9.36 19.50 34.68
C VAL A 376 -9.21 18.63 35.92
#